data_0ebd2c5e5d806a037068db1e79e44a89
#
_entry.id   0ebd2c5e5d806a037068db1e79e44a89
#
_cell.length_a   1.000
_cell.length_b   1.000
_cell.length_c   1.000
_cell.angle_alpha   90.00
_cell.angle_beta   90.00
_cell.angle_gamma   90.00
#
_symmetry.space_group_name_H-M   'P 1'
#
loop_
_entity.id
_entity.type
_entity.pdbx_description
1 polymer ?
#
loop_
_entity_poly.entity_id
_entity_poly.type
_entity_poly.pdbx_seq_one_letter_code
_entity_poly.pdbx_strand_id
1 'polypeptide(L)'
;IKLINLLLDKGYKVNSYDPKAKYRLKNKNYFQFDDLYSAFNKSNCAVIMTEWDDFKNLDFIKISNLMSSNIILDMRNIIEKDNQKLSDFKYYGLGS
;
A
#
# COMPACT_ATOMS: atom_id res chain seq x y z
N ILE A 1 -12.92 2.06 0.92
CA ILE A 1 -13.32 1.46 2.21
C ILE A 1 -13.83 0.02 2.03
N LYS A 2 -14.45 -0.27 0.91
CA LYS A 2 -14.98 -1.61 0.64
C LYS A 2 -13.90 -2.69 0.74
N LEU A 3 -12.74 -2.45 0.14
CA LEU A 3 -11.62 -3.39 0.21
C LEU A 3 -11.09 -3.50 1.65
N ILE A 4 -10.99 -2.38 2.35
CA ILE A 4 -10.54 -2.36 3.75
C ILE A 4 -11.47 -3.22 4.61
N ASN A 5 -12.78 -3.03 4.49
CA ASN A 5 -13.75 -3.79 5.26
C ASN A 5 -13.67 -5.29 4.92
N LEU A 6 -13.51 -5.63 3.65
CA LEU A 6 -13.38 -7.03 3.23
C LEU A 6 -12.16 -7.69 3.87
N LEU A 7 -11.02 -7.00 3.86
CA LEU A 7 -9.80 -7.53 4.45
C LEU A 7 -9.92 -7.69 5.96
N LEU A 8 -10.53 -6.72 6.63
CA LEU A 8 -10.75 -6.78 8.07
C LEU A 8 -11.70 -7.92 8.44
N ASP A 9 -12.75 -8.12 7.66
CA ASP A 9 -13.70 -9.21 7.88
C ASP A 9 -13.04 -10.58 7.75
N LYS A 10 -11.99 -10.68 6.95
CA LYS A 10 -11.21 -11.91 6.79
C LYS A 10 -10.11 -12.07 7.86
N GLY A 11 -10.00 -11.14 8.78
CA GLY A 11 -9.04 -11.20 9.88
C GLY A 11 -7.66 -10.65 9.57
N TYR A 12 -7.49 -9.99 8.43
CA TYR A 12 -6.21 -9.37 8.10
C TYR A 12 -6.00 -8.06 8.85
N LYS A 13 -4.74 -7.77 9.15
CA LYS A 13 -4.35 -6.47 9.65
C LYS A 13 -4.21 -5.49 8.49
N VAL A 14 -4.81 -4.32 8.60
CA VAL A 14 -4.77 -3.29 7.57
C VAL A 14 -4.10 -2.04 8.11
N ASN A 15 -3.01 -1.64 7.47
CA ASN A 15 -2.37 -0.35 7.67
C ASN A 15 -2.78 0.54 6.51
N SER A 16 -3.22 1.76 6.79
CA SER A 16 -3.61 2.68 5.73
C SER A 16 -2.92 4.02 5.85
N TYR A 17 -2.76 4.67 4.70
CA TYR A 17 -2.28 6.03 4.60
C TYR A 17 -3.09 6.76 3.54
N ASP A 18 -3.67 7.90 3.91
CA ASP A 18 -4.36 8.79 2.99
C ASP A 18 -4.10 10.22 3.46
N PRO A 19 -3.39 11.04 2.67
CA PRO A 19 -3.06 12.39 3.09
C PRO A 19 -4.25 13.33 3.23
N LYS A 20 -5.41 12.96 2.64
CA LYS A 20 -6.57 13.84 2.60
C LYS A 20 -7.78 13.31 3.35
N ALA A 21 -7.84 12.02 3.65
CA ALA A 21 -8.98 11.43 4.32
C ALA A 21 -8.53 10.60 5.50
N LYS A 22 -9.29 10.65 6.59
CA LYS A 22 -9.07 9.81 7.75
C LYS A 22 -10.34 9.02 8.01
N TYR A 23 -10.21 7.71 7.91
CA TYR A 23 -11.32 6.79 8.15
C TYR A 23 -11.38 6.45 9.63
N ARG A 24 -12.57 6.57 10.21
CA ARG A 24 -12.76 6.27 11.63
C ARG A 24 -13.36 4.87 11.79
N LEU A 25 -12.56 3.88 11.45
CA LEU A 25 -12.96 2.49 11.60
C LEU A 25 -12.57 1.97 12.97
N LYS A 26 -13.54 1.42 13.68
CA LYS A 26 -13.31 0.80 14.98
C LYS A 26 -13.08 -0.69 14.79
N ASN A 27 -11.82 -1.06 14.55
CA ASN A 27 -11.43 -2.45 14.40
C ASN A 27 -10.01 -2.61 14.93
N LYS A 28 -9.78 -3.64 15.74
CA LYS A 28 -8.48 -3.86 16.38
C LYS A 28 -7.36 -4.12 15.38
N ASN A 29 -7.69 -4.50 14.14
CA ASN A 29 -6.73 -4.80 13.10
C ASN A 29 -6.57 -3.67 12.09
N TYR A 30 -7.23 -2.52 12.31
CA TYR A 30 -7.13 -1.37 11.43
C TYR A 30 -6.27 -0.28 12.06
N PHE A 31 -5.26 0.18 11.31
CA PHE A 31 -4.36 1.23 11.74
C PHE A 31 -4.21 2.26 10.63
N GLN A 32 -4.38 3.52 10.96
CA GLN A 32 -4.16 4.62 10.02
C GLN A 32 -2.93 5.40 10.45
N PHE A 33 -2.06 5.69 9.47
CA PHE A 33 -0.79 6.37 9.71
C PHE A 33 -0.77 7.72 9.03
N ASP A 34 -0.11 8.69 9.66
CA ASP A 34 0.12 10.01 9.08
C ASP A 34 1.39 10.05 8.22
N ASP A 35 2.25 9.06 8.37
CA ASP A 35 3.47 8.91 7.58
C ASP A 35 3.34 7.73 6.63
N LEU A 36 3.61 7.99 5.35
CA LEU A 36 3.46 6.98 4.29
C LEU A 36 4.32 5.74 4.56
N TYR A 37 5.58 5.93 4.91
CA TYR A 37 6.49 4.79 5.09
C TYR A 37 6.16 3.96 6.32
N SER A 38 5.58 4.58 7.34
CA SER A 38 5.12 3.83 8.52
C SER A 38 4.03 2.83 8.16
N ALA A 39 3.19 3.15 7.18
CA ALA A 39 2.14 2.24 6.73
C ALA A 39 2.72 0.97 6.08
N PHE A 40 3.87 1.07 5.45
CA PHE A 40 4.53 -0.09 4.82
C PHE A 40 5.18 -1.04 5.82
N ASN A 41 5.48 -0.57 7.03
CA ASN A 41 6.28 -1.34 7.98
C ASN A 41 5.64 -2.68 8.32
N LYS A 42 6.37 -3.76 8.08
CA LYS A 42 5.96 -5.15 8.34
C LYS A 42 4.72 -5.58 7.54
N SER A 43 4.36 -4.84 6.49
CA SER A 43 3.24 -5.24 5.65
C SER A 43 3.66 -6.33 4.67
N ASN A 44 2.69 -7.16 4.26
CA ASN A 44 2.91 -8.23 3.30
C ASN A 44 2.57 -7.81 1.87
N CYS A 45 1.65 -6.88 1.73
CA CYS A 45 1.19 -6.41 0.43
C CYS A 45 0.84 -4.93 0.53
N ALA A 46 1.25 -4.15 -0.46
CA ALA A 46 0.86 -2.75 -0.58
C ALA A 46 -0.17 -2.62 -1.69
N VAL A 47 -1.29 -1.96 -1.39
CA VAL A 47 -2.35 -1.71 -2.37
C VAL A 47 -2.46 -0.21 -2.58
N ILE A 48 -2.24 0.24 -3.81
CA ILE A 48 -2.33 1.65 -4.16
C ILE A 48 -3.70 1.91 -4.76
N MET A 49 -4.53 2.69 -4.05
CA MET A 49 -5.92 2.95 -4.40
C MET A 49 -6.17 4.36 -4.93
N THR A 50 -5.21 5.28 -4.80
CA THR A 50 -5.35 6.68 -5.17
C THR A 50 -4.17 7.15 -5.99
N GLU A 51 -4.37 8.26 -6.74
CA GLU A 51 -3.37 8.79 -7.68
C GLU A 51 -2.60 9.98 -7.09
N TRP A 52 -2.24 9.92 -5.80
CA TRP A 52 -1.44 10.98 -5.19
C TRP A 52 -0.04 11.03 -5.78
N ASP A 53 0.47 12.23 -6.06
CA ASP A 53 1.81 12.41 -6.61
C ASP A 53 2.90 11.83 -5.71
N ASP A 54 2.67 11.82 -4.40
CA ASP A 54 3.61 11.23 -3.45
C ASP A 54 3.89 9.76 -3.76
N PHE A 55 2.94 9.05 -4.35
CA PHE A 55 3.09 7.64 -4.67
C PHE A 55 3.94 7.39 -5.91
N LYS A 56 4.11 8.40 -6.77
CA LYS A 56 4.93 8.27 -7.99
C LYS A 56 6.43 8.28 -7.69
N ASN A 57 6.81 8.89 -6.58
CA ASN A 57 8.21 9.09 -6.20
C ASN A 57 8.60 8.28 -4.96
N LEU A 58 8.05 7.08 -4.83
CA LEU A 58 8.33 6.21 -3.69
C LEU A 58 9.79 5.72 -3.71
N ASP A 59 10.40 5.66 -2.53
CA ASP A 59 11.69 5.04 -2.34
C ASP A 59 11.52 3.53 -2.19
N PHE A 60 11.63 2.80 -3.29
CA PHE A 60 11.37 1.36 -3.32
C PHE A 60 12.39 0.55 -2.53
N ILE A 61 13.62 1.04 -2.40
CA ILE A 61 14.63 0.38 -1.58
C ILE A 61 14.21 0.44 -0.11
N LYS A 62 13.79 1.61 0.35
CA LYS A 62 13.30 1.79 1.72
C LYS A 62 12.07 0.94 1.97
N ILE A 63 11.13 0.92 1.03
CA ILE A 63 9.90 0.13 1.15
C ILE A 63 10.22 -1.37 1.24
N SER A 64 11.13 -1.88 0.42
CA SER A 64 11.49 -3.30 0.46
C SER A 64 12.10 -3.72 1.79
N ASN A 65 12.81 -2.80 2.43
CA ASN A 65 13.38 -3.06 3.76
C ASN A 65 12.33 -3.02 4.88
N LEU A 66 11.24 -2.30 4.67
CA LEU A 66 10.17 -2.17 5.66
C LEU A 66 9.17 -3.32 5.59
N MET A 67 8.85 -3.78 4.39
CA MET A 67 7.81 -4.78 4.17
C MET A 67 8.31 -6.19 4.52
N SER A 68 7.38 -7.04 4.97
CA SER A 68 7.66 -8.46 5.21
C SER A 68 7.68 -9.27 3.92
N SER A 69 6.89 -8.88 2.94
CA SER A 69 6.87 -9.45 1.59
C SER A 69 6.76 -8.32 0.58
N ASN A 70 7.39 -8.48 -0.58
CA ASN A 70 7.49 -7.42 -1.57
C ASN A 70 6.43 -7.57 -2.66
N ILE A 71 5.17 -7.35 -2.29
CA ILE A 71 4.03 -7.43 -3.21
C ILE A 71 3.38 -6.06 -3.31
N ILE A 72 3.22 -5.55 -4.53
CA ILE A 72 2.54 -4.28 -4.80
C ILE A 72 1.39 -4.50 -5.76
N LEU A 73 0.20 -4.10 -5.35
CA LEU A 73 -0.98 -4.03 -6.20
C LEU A 73 -1.28 -2.56 -6.50
N ASP A 74 -1.05 -2.16 -7.73
CA ASP A 74 -1.25 -0.77 -8.16
C ASP A 74 -2.58 -0.69 -8.92
N MET A 75 -3.63 -0.32 -8.21
CA MET A 75 -4.97 -0.27 -8.75
C MET A 75 -5.23 0.97 -9.61
N ARG A 76 -4.27 1.89 -9.67
CA ARG A 76 -4.39 3.14 -10.42
C ARG A 76 -3.36 3.29 -11.52
N ASN A 77 -2.47 2.30 -11.70
CA ASN A 77 -1.39 2.31 -12.70
C ASN A 77 -0.52 3.56 -12.63
N ILE A 78 -0.21 4.01 -11.42
CA ILE A 78 0.62 5.21 -11.23
C ILE A 78 2.10 4.92 -11.24
N ILE A 79 2.50 3.67 -10.99
CA ILE A 79 3.89 3.23 -11.01
C ILE A 79 4.17 2.64 -12.39
N GLU A 80 5.23 3.11 -13.04
CA GLU A 80 5.63 2.55 -14.32
C GLU A 80 6.10 1.12 -14.13
N LYS A 81 5.47 0.16 -14.83
CA LYS A 81 5.78 -1.26 -14.68
C LYS A 81 7.20 -1.61 -15.10
N ASP A 82 7.81 -0.80 -15.96
CA ASP A 82 9.18 -1.00 -16.42
C ASP A 82 10.21 -0.33 -15.50
N ASN A 83 9.77 0.21 -14.37
CA ASN A 83 10.65 0.83 -13.40
C ASN A 83 11.59 -0.22 -12.80
N GLN A 84 12.90 -0.06 -13.05
CA GLN A 84 13.89 -1.01 -12.56
C GLN A 84 13.93 -1.13 -11.04
N LYS A 85 13.46 -0.11 -10.34
CA LYS A 85 13.37 -0.13 -8.88
C LYS A 85 12.34 -1.15 -8.37
N LEU A 86 11.47 -1.64 -9.25
CA LEU A 86 10.49 -2.68 -8.93
C LEU A 86 11.04 -4.10 -9.10
N SER A 87 12.33 -4.26 -9.44
CA SER A 87 12.88 -5.59 -9.71
C SER A 87 12.79 -6.55 -8.54
N ASP A 88 12.79 -6.04 -7.31
CA ASP A 88 12.67 -6.85 -6.09
C ASP A 88 11.22 -7.03 -5.64
N PHE A 89 10.25 -6.56 -6.43
CA PHE A 89 8.84 -6.63 -6.09
C PHE A 89 8.07 -7.50 -7.07
N LYS A 90 7.04 -8.16 -6.55
CA LYS A 90 5.97 -8.72 -7.38
C LYS A 90 4.95 -7.61 -7.60
N TYR A 91 4.99 -7.00 -8.77
CA TYR A 91 4.14 -5.86 -9.11
C TYR A 91 2.98 -6.30 -9.99
N TYR A 92 1.79 -5.92 -9.60
CA TYR A 92 0.57 -6.15 -10.36
C TYR A 92 -0.14 -4.83 -10.59
N GLY A 93 -0.20 -4.39 -11.84
CA GLY A 93 -0.94 -3.19 -12.21
C GLY A 93 -2.30 -3.56 -12.81
N LEU A 94 -3.26 -2.66 -12.67
CA LEU A 94 -4.58 -2.84 -13.25
C LEU A 94 -4.48 -2.77 -14.77
N GLY A 95 -4.95 -3.79 -15.46
CA GLY A 95 -4.96 -3.81 -16.92
C GLY A 95 -3.60 -4.06 -17.58
N SER A 96 -2.61 -4.48 -16.82
CA SER A 96 -1.27 -4.79 -17.36
C SER A 96 -0.97 -6.29 -17.32
#